data_ab52f5a2a369d4e6b3ae205bf70782e1
#
_entry.id   ab52f5a2a369d4e6b3ae205bf70782e1
#
_cell.length_a   1.000
_cell.length_b   1.000
_cell.length_c   1.000
_cell.angle_alpha   90.00
_cell.angle_beta   90.00
_cell.angle_gamma   90.00
#
_symmetry.space_group_name_H-M   'P 1'
#
loop_
_entity.id
_entity.type
_entity.pdbx_description
1 polymer ?
#
loop_
_entity_poly.entity_id
_entity_poly.type
_entity_poly.pdbx_seq_one_letter_code
_entity_poly.pdbx_strand_id
1 'polypeptide(L)'
;MDVGSAEEFTEMGTLGVEEEFFVVDSDGVPTSGTDTLVYESDPPELLEGRLDHELFKFVVETQTPKLDGVGGAADAIRDVRAALVAHAEDNDLRIAAAGLHPAARWREQEHAEKPRYRSQLDRIQYPQHRNTTAGLHVHVGVDDADKAVWVANQLRWHMPVMLALGANSPFWNGFDTGLASARAKVFEALPNTGMPTAFDSYEEFDRFERLMVENGAIDDRGELWYDVRPHSGHGTVEVRAPDGQADPGTVQAFVEYTHALVVDYAECFEDSADPGPPDAFGAREGPEALRREVLDENKWRATRHGHDASFVRRDASGNVDLGEVVERECERLDVSGIRTVYERESGASRQRRLLAEFGEAALYESLVL
;
A
#
# COMPACT_ATOMS: atom_id res chain seq x y z
N MET A 1 -24.45 2.56 -9.97
CA MET A 1 -23.01 2.41 -10.26
C MET A 1 -22.27 3.23 -9.23
N ASP A 2 -21.36 2.63 -8.52
CA ASP A 2 -20.49 3.38 -7.61
C ASP A 2 -19.22 3.81 -8.37
N VAL A 3 -19.34 4.90 -9.10
CA VAL A 3 -18.26 5.63 -9.75
C VAL A 3 -18.10 6.97 -9.04
N GLY A 4 -16.87 7.42 -8.90
CA GLY A 4 -16.58 8.69 -8.25
C GLY A 4 -16.94 9.93 -9.07
N SER A 5 -16.55 11.08 -8.56
CA SER A 5 -16.81 12.38 -9.18
C SER A 5 -15.60 13.29 -9.06
N ALA A 6 -15.40 14.19 -10.04
CA ALA A 6 -14.43 15.28 -9.93
C ALA A 6 -14.76 16.22 -8.75
N GLU A 7 -16.03 16.28 -8.33
CA GLU A 7 -16.50 17.15 -7.24
C GLU A 7 -15.98 16.71 -5.86
N GLU A 8 -15.46 15.49 -5.72
CA GLU A 8 -14.87 15.00 -4.46
C GLU A 8 -13.48 15.62 -4.18
N PHE A 9 -12.78 16.08 -5.22
CA PHE A 9 -11.44 16.65 -5.10
C PHE A 9 -11.49 18.11 -4.65
N THR A 10 -11.57 18.33 -3.32
CA THR A 10 -11.86 19.66 -2.73
C THR A 10 -10.88 20.11 -1.66
N GLU A 11 -10.01 19.23 -1.16
CA GLU A 11 -9.16 19.52 0.00
C GLU A 11 -7.73 19.06 -0.23
N MET A 12 -6.79 20.01 -0.26
CA MET A 12 -5.36 19.72 -0.43
C MET A 12 -4.71 19.30 0.89
N GLY A 13 -3.89 18.23 0.85
CA GLY A 13 -3.00 17.83 1.94
C GLY A 13 -3.66 17.12 3.14
N THR A 14 -4.98 16.86 3.09
CA THR A 14 -5.61 15.99 4.09
C THR A 14 -5.09 14.56 3.98
N LEU A 15 -5.16 13.78 5.07
CA LEU A 15 -4.61 12.44 5.14
C LEU A 15 -5.63 11.40 5.62
N GLY A 16 -5.53 10.20 5.05
CA GLY A 16 -6.09 8.95 5.57
C GLY A 16 -5.04 7.84 5.46
N VAL A 17 -4.99 6.97 6.45
CA VAL A 17 -4.12 5.80 6.44
C VAL A 17 -4.96 4.56 6.66
N GLU A 18 -4.80 3.57 5.78
CA GLU A 18 -5.42 2.26 5.89
C GLU A 18 -4.32 1.22 6.12
N GLU A 19 -4.52 0.35 7.09
CA GLU A 19 -3.58 -0.72 7.40
C GLU A 19 -4.32 -2.05 7.47
N GLU A 20 -3.79 -3.01 6.74
CA GLU A 20 -4.25 -4.39 6.77
C GLU A 20 -3.39 -5.21 7.72
N PHE A 21 -4.03 -6.05 8.56
CA PHE A 21 -3.39 -6.85 9.59
C PHE A 21 -3.86 -8.30 9.54
N PHE A 22 -3.02 -9.19 10.08
CA PHE A 22 -3.38 -10.59 10.27
C PHE A 22 -3.89 -10.83 11.68
N VAL A 23 -5.02 -11.53 11.77
CA VAL A 23 -5.51 -12.10 13.02
C VAL A 23 -4.79 -13.42 13.26
N VAL A 24 -4.16 -13.54 14.42
CA VAL A 24 -3.36 -14.72 14.79
C VAL A 24 -3.75 -15.25 16.18
N ASP A 25 -3.45 -16.51 16.43
CA ASP A 25 -3.62 -17.15 17.73
C ASP A 25 -2.48 -16.82 18.72
N SER A 26 -2.48 -17.49 19.88
CA SER A 26 -1.46 -17.31 20.93
C SER A 26 -0.05 -17.68 20.48
N ASP A 27 0.10 -18.51 19.45
CA ASP A 27 1.39 -18.94 18.91
C ASP A 27 1.83 -18.06 17.70
N GLY A 28 1.04 -17.02 17.39
CA GLY A 28 1.27 -16.12 16.26
C GLY A 28 0.94 -16.74 14.90
N VAL A 29 0.12 -17.79 14.85
CA VAL A 29 -0.30 -18.46 13.62
C VAL A 29 -1.64 -17.90 13.12
N PRO A 30 -1.82 -17.64 11.81
CA PRO A 30 -3.06 -17.12 11.25
C PRO A 30 -4.28 -17.95 11.65
N THR A 31 -5.31 -17.29 12.16
CA THR A 31 -6.57 -17.93 12.60
C THR A 31 -7.78 -17.10 12.19
N SER A 32 -8.89 -17.76 11.87
CA SER A 32 -10.15 -17.08 11.57
C SER A 32 -10.64 -16.34 12.81
N GLY A 33 -10.76 -15.03 12.75
CA GLY A 33 -11.17 -14.18 13.88
C GLY A 33 -11.83 -12.87 13.46
N THR A 34 -11.88 -12.58 12.14
CA THR A 34 -12.48 -11.32 11.66
C THR A 34 -13.97 -11.21 11.95
N ASP A 35 -14.72 -12.31 11.88
CA ASP A 35 -16.14 -12.28 12.21
C ASP A 35 -16.34 -11.89 13.68
N THR A 36 -15.49 -12.39 14.59
CA THR A 36 -15.52 -12.05 16.01
C THR A 36 -15.20 -10.58 16.24
N LEU A 37 -14.11 -10.05 15.60
CA LEU A 37 -13.66 -8.67 15.84
C LEU A 37 -14.60 -7.63 15.20
N VAL A 38 -15.23 -7.95 14.06
CA VAL A 38 -16.02 -6.97 13.29
C VAL A 38 -17.51 -7.04 13.59
N TYR A 39 -18.06 -8.24 13.88
CA TYR A 39 -19.51 -8.44 13.97
C TYR A 39 -20.03 -9.02 15.30
N GLU A 40 -19.24 -9.86 15.98
CA GLU A 40 -19.71 -10.59 17.16
C GLU A 40 -19.37 -9.87 18.46
N SER A 41 -18.34 -9.02 18.47
CA SER A 41 -17.95 -8.17 19.58
C SER A 41 -18.14 -6.69 19.25
N ASP A 42 -18.35 -5.85 20.25
CA ASP A 42 -18.50 -4.41 20.09
C ASP A 42 -17.11 -3.76 20.00
N PRO A 43 -16.68 -3.24 18.84
CA PRO A 43 -15.39 -2.55 18.75
C PRO A 43 -15.41 -1.24 19.57
N PRO A 44 -14.24 -0.79 20.11
CA PRO A 44 -14.17 0.49 20.77
C PRO A 44 -14.50 1.65 19.83
N GLU A 45 -15.01 2.78 20.37
CA GLU A 45 -15.49 3.95 19.63
C GLU A 45 -14.51 4.41 18.51
N LEU A 46 -13.21 4.34 18.77
CA LEU A 46 -12.20 4.72 17.79
C LEU A 46 -12.21 3.83 16.55
N LEU A 47 -12.62 2.58 16.69
CA LEU A 47 -12.68 1.60 15.58
C LEU A 47 -14.08 1.51 14.95
N GLU A 48 -15.10 2.14 15.52
CA GLU A 48 -16.45 2.13 14.93
C GLU A 48 -16.45 2.71 13.51
N GLY A 49 -16.88 1.90 12.54
CA GLY A 49 -16.89 2.25 11.12
C GLY A 49 -15.50 2.39 10.47
N ARG A 50 -14.42 2.01 11.19
CA ARG A 50 -13.02 2.05 10.74
C ARG A 50 -12.32 0.69 10.84
N LEU A 51 -12.98 -0.31 11.36
CA LEU A 51 -12.54 -1.70 11.36
C LEU A 51 -13.43 -2.48 10.41
N ASP A 52 -12.85 -3.11 9.42
CA ASP A 52 -13.56 -3.98 8.48
C ASP A 52 -12.77 -5.27 8.25
N HIS A 53 -13.42 -6.27 7.71
CA HIS A 53 -12.77 -7.49 7.31
C HIS A 53 -12.39 -7.46 5.84
N GLU A 54 -11.33 -8.17 5.50
CA GLU A 54 -10.87 -8.40 4.14
C GLU A 54 -11.37 -9.75 3.57
N LEU A 55 -10.84 -10.14 2.41
CA LEU A 55 -11.20 -11.36 1.68
C LEU A 55 -11.13 -12.62 2.54
N PHE A 56 -10.13 -12.72 3.41
CA PHE A 56 -9.92 -13.88 4.28
C PHE A 56 -10.31 -13.57 5.73
N LYS A 57 -10.90 -14.56 6.43
CA LYS A 57 -11.33 -14.42 7.83
C LYS A 57 -10.18 -14.24 8.84
N PHE A 58 -8.96 -14.17 8.39
CA PHE A 58 -7.79 -13.85 9.22
C PHE A 58 -7.13 -12.52 8.82
N VAL A 59 -7.77 -11.70 7.99
CA VAL A 59 -7.27 -10.37 7.60
C VAL A 59 -8.30 -9.31 7.95
N VAL A 60 -7.89 -8.31 8.73
CA VAL A 60 -8.70 -7.13 9.06
C VAL A 60 -8.03 -5.89 8.52
N GLU A 61 -8.83 -4.88 8.18
CA GLU A 61 -8.39 -3.55 7.81
C GLU A 61 -8.82 -2.53 8.85
N THR A 62 -7.95 -1.58 9.16
CA THR A 62 -8.30 -0.40 9.96
C THR A 62 -7.98 0.87 9.19
N GLN A 63 -8.75 1.92 9.48
CA GLN A 63 -8.58 3.24 8.91
C GLN A 63 -8.39 4.28 10.03
N THR A 64 -7.48 5.23 9.83
CA THR A 64 -7.42 6.39 10.73
C THR A 64 -8.63 7.29 10.53
N PRO A 65 -9.01 8.11 11.52
CA PRO A 65 -9.79 9.30 11.23
C PRO A 65 -9.12 10.13 10.14
N LYS A 66 -9.92 10.89 9.36
CA LYS A 66 -9.38 11.90 8.46
C LYS A 66 -8.57 12.92 9.23
N LEU A 67 -7.37 13.21 8.76
CA LEU A 67 -6.43 14.13 9.38
C LEU A 67 -6.24 15.37 8.49
N ASP A 68 -5.99 16.52 9.10
CA ASP A 68 -5.73 17.78 8.36
C ASP A 68 -4.31 17.83 7.75
N GLY A 69 -3.46 16.85 8.06
CA GLY A 69 -2.09 16.73 7.56
C GLY A 69 -1.23 15.81 8.44
N VAL A 70 0.08 15.77 8.20
CA VAL A 70 1.03 14.85 8.87
C VAL A 70 1.18 15.04 10.37
N GLY A 71 0.85 16.23 10.90
CA GLY A 71 1.12 16.59 12.30
C GLY A 71 0.43 15.72 13.35
N GLY A 72 -0.68 15.08 13.01
CA GLY A 72 -1.41 14.15 13.87
C GLY A 72 -1.28 12.68 13.51
N ALA A 73 -0.58 12.35 12.42
CA ALA A 73 -0.58 11.01 11.84
C ALA A 73 0.04 9.97 12.77
N ALA A 74 1.17 10.28 13.42
CA ALA A 74 1.85 9.36 14.33
C ALA A 74 0.98 8.96 15.53
N ASP A 75 0.25 9.90 16.10
CA ASP A 75 -0.66 9.66 17.22
C ASP A 75 -1.85 8.83 16.76
N ALA A 76 -2.50 9.22 15.65
CA ALA A 76 -3.65 8.50 15.09
C ALA A 76 -3.31 7.04 14.75
N ILE A 77 -2.17 6.77 14.11
CA ILE A 77 -1.71 5.41 13.80
C ILE A 77 -1.51 4.60 15.08
N ARG A 78 -0.83 5.17 16.08
CA ARG A 78 -0.61 4.47 17.35
C ARG A 78 -1.90 4.19 18.10
N ASP A 79 -2.81 5.16 18.15
CA ASP A 79 -4.07 5.03 18.88
C ASP A 79 -4.99 3.98 18.23
N VAL A 80 -5.11 3.98 16.89
CA VAL A 80 -5.90 2.97 16.14
C VAL A 80 -5.30 1.58 16.35
N ARG A 81 -3.99 1.41 16.23
CA ARG A 81 -3.31 0.13 16.48
C ARG A 81 -3.47 -0.35 17.92
N ALA A 82 -3.31 0.54 18.89
CA ALA A 82 -3.50 0.20 20.30
C ALA A 82 -4.94 -0.25 20.58
N ALA A 83 -5.93 0.42 20.00
CA ALA A 83 -7.33 0.04 20.11
C ALA A 83 -7.60 -1.33 19.45
N LEU A 84 -7.01 -1.61 18.27
CA LEU A 84 -7.16 -2.89 17.59
C LEU A 84 -6.52 -4.04 18.39
N VAL A 85 -5.30 -3.84 18.91
CA VAL A 85 -4.60 -4.84 19.74
C VAL A 85 -5.40 -5.15 20.98
N ALA A 86 -5.83 -4.14 21.75
CA ALA A 86 -6.65 -4.34 22.95
C ALA A 86 -7.96 -5.07 22.62
N HIS A 87 -8.64 -4.68 21.53
CA HIS A 87 -9.87 -5.33 21.11
C HIS A 87 -9.68 -6.81 20.71
N ALA A 88 -8.55 -7.14 20.07
CA ALA A 88 -8.19 -8.52 19.74
C ALA A 88 -7.88 -9.34 21.00
N GLU A 89 -7.09 -8.78 21.95
CA GLU A 89 -6.75 -9.43 23.21
C GLU A 89 -7.99 -9.71 24.09
N ASP A 90 -8.96 -8.80 24.12
CA ASP A 90 -10.23 -8.99 24.81
C ASP A 90 -11.07 -10.17 24.23
N ASN A 91 -10.73 -10.62 23.02
CA ASN A 91 -11.36 -11.73 22.32
C ASN A 91 -10.43 -12.97 22.18
N ASP A 92 -9.39 -13.09 23.00
CA ASP A 92 -8.40 -14.18 22.97
C ASP A 92 -7.66 -14.32 21.62
N LEU A 93 -7.52 -13.20 20.87
CA LEU A 93 -6.85 -13.10 19.57
C LEU A 93 -5.65 -12.15 19.66
N ARG A 94 -4.75 -12.22 18.70
CA ARG A 94 -3.62 -11.30 18.56
C ARG A 94 -3.57 -10.73 17.14
N ILE A 95 -2.85 -9.63 16.96
CA ILE A 95 -2.70 -8.93 15.68
C ILE A 95 -1.24 -8.99 15.25
N ALA A 96 -1.01 -9.35 13.99
CA ALA A 96 0.31 -9.37 13.37
C ALA A 96 0.34 -8.56 12.07
N ALA A 97 1.52 -8.00 11.72
CA ALA A 97 1.70 -7.17 10.54
C ALA A 97 2.91 -7.58 9.71
N ALA A 98 2.66 -7.85 8.44
CA ALA A 98 3.63 -8.09 7.36
C ALA A 98 2.90 -7.96 6.01
N GLY A 99 3.61 -7.99 4.88
CA GLY A 99 2.93 -8.04 3.59
C GLY A 99 2.29 -9.40 3.28
N LEU A 100 2.86 -10.49 3.83
CA LEU A 100 2.33 -11.85 3.84
C LEU A 100 2.73 -12.49 5.15
N HIS A 101 1.83 -13.27 5.74
CA HIS A 101 2.19 -14.04 6.93
C HIS A 101 2.89 -15.34 6.51
N PRO A 102 4.10 -15.64 7.06
CA PRO A 102 4.90 -16.81 6.65
C PRO A 102 4.16 -18.14 6.77
N ALA A 103 3.34 -18.31 7.82
CA ALA A 103 2.56 -19.52 8.06
C ALA A 103 1.24 -19.60 7.27
N ALA A 104 0.79 -18.50 6.64
CA ALA A 104 -0.48 -18.50 5.92
C ALA A 104 -0.44 -19.40 4.69
N ARG A 105 -1.12 -20.53 4.77
CA ARG A 105 -1.32 -21.44 3.65
C ARG A 105 -2.72 -21.20 3.10
N TRP A 106 -2.83 -20.53 1.96
CA TRP A 106 -4.10 -20.03 1.42
C TRP A 106 -5.20 -21.09 1.29
N ARG A 107 -4.86 -22.37 1.06
CA ARG A 107 -5.83 -23.47 1.00
C ARG A 107 -6.41 -23.91 2.35
N GLU A 108 -5.75 -23.50 3.43
CA GLU A 108 -6.14 -23.81 4.80
C GLU A 108 -6.93 -22.65 5.44
N GLN A 109 -7.02 -21.50 4.74
CA GLN A 109 -7.68 -20.31 5.22
C GLN A 109 -9.11 -20.17 4.69
N GLU A 110 -10.00 -19.65 5.53
CA GLU A 110 -11.40 -19.42 5.19
C GLU A 110 -11.59 -18.03 4.56
N HIS A 111 -12.46 -17.96 3.53
CA HIS A 111 -12.87 -16.70 2.95
C HIS A 111 -14.05 -16.09 3.72
N ALA A 112 -14.10 -14.75 3.73
CA ALA A 112 -15.22 -14.02 4.28
C ALA A 112 -16.50 -14.23 3.47
N GLU A 113 -17.66 -14.19 4.17
CA GLU A 113 -18.97 -14.48 3.59
C GLU A 113 -19.64 -13.26 2.91
N LYS A 114 -18.96 -12.09 2.83
CA LYS A 114 -19.53 -10.89 2.17
C LYS A 114 -19.88 -11.15 0.70
N PRO A 115 -21.04 -10.69 0.21
CA PRO A 115 -21.43 -10.85 -1.19
C PRO A 115 -20.40 -10.30 -2.18
N ARG A 116 -19.74 -9.17 -1.86
CA ARG A 116 -18.67 -8.57 -2.67
C ARG A 116 -17.52 -9.56 -2.89
N TYR A 117 -17.01 -10.19 -1.84
CA TYR A 117 -15.90 -11.14 -1.96
C TYR A 117 -16.30 -12.44 -2.65
N ARG A 118 -17.55 -12.88 -2.48
CA ARG A 118 -18.08 -14.01 -3.24
C ARG A 118 -18.12 -13.72 -4.74
N SER A 119 -18.59 -12.52 -5.14
CA SER A 119 -18.57 -12.07 -6.53
C SER A 119 -17.14 -12.06 -7.10
N GLN A 120 -16.17 -11.51 -6.35
CA GLN A 120 -14.78 -11.48 -6.75
C GLN A 120 -14.18 -12.89 -6.90
N LEU A 121 -14.42 -13.79 -5.95
CA LEU A 121 -13.97 -15.19 -6.01
C LEU A 121 -14.54 -15.91 -7.23
N ASP A 122 -15.82 -15.72 -7.53
CA ASP A 122 -16.48 -16.35 -8.68
C ASP A 122 -15.98 -15.78 -10.02
N ARG A 123 -15.68 -14.50 -10.09
CA ARG A 123 -15.24 -13.81 -11.30
C ARG A 123 -13.76 -13.96 -11.58
N ILE A 124 -12.90 -13.85 -10.57
CA ILE A 124 -11.43 -13.83 -10.70
C ILE A 124 -10.81 -15.23 -10.54
N GLN A 125 -11.45 -16.11 -9.76
CA GLN A 125 -11.02 -17.48 -9.53
C GLN A 125 -9.64 -17.59 -8.84
N TYR A 126 -8.74 -18.45 -9.35
CA TYR A 126 -7.47 -18.81 -8.73
C TYR A 126 -6.62 -17.64 -8.20
N PRO A 127 -6.44 -16.54 -8.92
CA PRO A 127 -5.67 -15.40 -8.38
C PRO A 127 -6.26 -14.87 -7.06
N GLN A 128 -7.59 -14.72 -6.98
CA GLN A 128 -8.25 -14.20 -5.78
C GLN A 128 -8.23 -15.21 -4.63
N HIS A 129 -8.43 -16.50 -4.92
CA HIS A 129 -8.39 -17.56 -3.90
C HIS A 129 -7.04 -17.65 -3.14
N ARG A 130 -5.95 -17.16 -3.70
CA ARG A 130 -4.61 -17.20 -3.07
C ARG A 130 -4.13 -15.87 -2.53
N ASN A 131 -4.93 -14.81 -2.62
CA ASN A 131 -4.56 -13.46 -2.28
C ASN A 131 -4.60 -13.20 -0.76
N THR A 132 -3.64 -13.77 -0.03
CA THR A 132 -3.47 -13.64 1.43
C THR A 132 -2.60 -12.45 1.80
N THR A 133 -2.74 -11.35 1.09
CA THR A 133 -1.90 -10.15 1.23
C THR A 133 -2.41 -9.18 2.28
N ALA A 134 -1.49 -8.41 2.85
CA ALA A 134 -1.79 -7.25 3.69
C ALA A 134 -0.86 -6.09 3.31
N GLY A 135 -1.40 -4.89 3.18
CA GLY A 135 -0.71 -3.69 2.73
C GLY A 135 -0.85 -2.50 3.66
N LEU A 136 -0.15 -1.46 3.30
CA LEU A 136 -0.28 -0.11 3.82
C LEU A 136 -0.75 0.79 2.70
N HIS A 137 -1.87 1.51 2.91
CA HIS A 137 -2.39 2.46 1.96
C HIS A 137 -2.35 3.87 2.56
N VAL A 138 -1.92 4.84 1.78
CA VAL A 138 -1.86 6.25 2.20
C VAL A 138 -2.65 7.08 1.21
N HIS A 139 -3.66 7.76 1.71
CA HIS A 139 -4.50 8.70 0.98
C HIS A 139 -4.07 10.13 1.29
N VAL A 140 -3.82 10.93 0.27
CA VAL A 140 -3.54 12.36 0.41
C VAL A 140 -4.55 13.15 -0.41
N GLY A 141 -5.28 14.05 0.23
CA GLY A 141 -6.28 14.91 -0.40
C GLY A 141 -5.67 15.82 -1.46
N VAL A 142 -6.37 15.99 -2.56
CA VAL A 142 -6.02 16.91 -3.65
C VAL A 142 -7.27 17.72 -4.02
N ASP A 143 -7.11 19.01 -4.25
CA ASP A 143 -8.22 19.97 -4.42
C ASP A 143 -8.63 20.24 -5.87
N ASP A 144 -8.13 19.42 -6.81
CA ASP A 144 -8.51 19.47 -8.23
C ASP A 144 -8.33 18.09 -8.86
N ALA A 145 -9.28 17.63 -9.66
CA ALA A 145 -9.31 16.29 -10.22
C ALA A 145 -8.23 16.05 -11.29
N ASP A 146 -7.95 17.02 -12.17
CA ASP A 146 -6.88 16.92 -13.17
C ASP A 146 -5.50 16.94 -12.50
N LYS A 147 -5.34 17.75 -11.45
CA LYS A 147 -4.16 17.77 -10.59
C LYS A 147 -3.93 16.39 -9.95
N ALA A 148 -4.97 15.74 -9.42
CA ALA A 148 -4.86 14.40 -8.83
C ALA A 148 -4.39 13.36 -9.83
N VAL A 149 -4.90 13.40 -11.07
CA VAL A 149 -4.44 12.52 -12.15
C VAL A 149 -2.99 12.79 -12.49
N TRP A 150 -2.62 14.06 -12.63
CA TRP A 150 -1.23 14.43 -12.94
C TRP A 150 -0.27 14.01 -11.83
N VAL A 151 -0.60 14.27 -10.56
CA VAL A 151 0.18 13.84 -9.38
C VAL A 151 0.33 12.31 -9.36
N ALA A 152 -0.76 11.56 -9.54
CA ALA A 152 -0.71 10.10 -9.60
C ALA A 152 0.22 9.61 -10.71
N ASN A 153 0.22 10.25 -11.88
CA ASN A 153 1.14 9.94 -12.98
C ASN A 153 2.61 10.15 -12.58
N GLN A 154 2.92 11.24 -11.86
CA GLN A 154 4.29 11.52 -11.40
C GLN A 154 4.76 10.52 -10.34
N LEU A 155 3.87 10.13 -9.43
CA LEU A 155 4.16 9.19 -8.35
C LEU A 155 4.53 7.78 -8.84
N ARG A 156 4.15 7.39 -10.04
CA ARG A 156 4.44 6.03 -10.58
C ARG A 156 5.91 5.64 -10.48
N TRP A 157 6.84 6.59 -10.67
CA TRP A 157 8.28 6.30 -10.52
C TRP A 157 8.69 6.04 -9.07
N HIS A 158 7.98 6.62 -8.10
CA HIS A 158 8.25 6.44 -6.66
C HIS A 158 7.67 5.14 -6.10
N MET A 159 6.73 4.49 -6.81
CA MET A 159 6.12 3.23 -6.32
C MET A 159 7.15 2.12 -6.12
N PRO A 160 8.09 1.85 -7.06
CA PRO A 160 9.20 0.93 -6.84
C PRO A 160 10.09 1.29 -5.65
N VAL A 161 10.33 2.59 -5.41
CA VAL A 161 11.12 3.07 -4.27
C VAL A 161 10.43 2.72 -2.95
N MET A 162 9.14 3.07 -2.83
CA MET A 162 8.34 2.76 -1.64
C MET A 162 8.21 1.25 -1.41
N LEU A 163 8.01 0.48 -2.48
CA LEU A 163 7.98 -0.99 -2.40
C LEU A 163 9.31 -1.56 -1.90
N ALA A 164 10.45 -1.06 -2.39
CA ALA A 164 11.76 -1.53 -1.97
C ALA A 164 12.04 -1.24 -0.48
N LEU A 165 11.69 -0.03 -0.02
CA LEU A 165 11.81 0.38 1.39
C LEU A 165 10.86 -0.40 2.29
N GLY A 166 9.63 -0.65 1.84
CA GLY A 166 8.57 -1.31 2.59
C GLY A 166 8.54 -2.83 2.45
N ALA A 167 9.48 -3.45 1.72
CA ALA A 167 9.48 -4.89 1.47
C ALA A 167 9.58 -5.72 2.76
N ASN A 168 8.49 -6.41 3.11
CA ASN A 168 8.32 -7.13 4.37
C ASN A 168 7.53 -8.44 4.20
N SER A 169 7.75 -9.15 3.07
CA SER A 169 7.04 -10.41 2.79
C SER A 169 7.89 -11.39 1.99
N PRO A 170 9.02 -11.90 2.57
CA PRO A 170 9.91 -12.83 1.85
C PRO A 170 9.34 -14.25 1.75
N PHE A 171 8.38 -14.59 2.59
CA PHE A 171 7.76 -15.91 2.65
C PHE A 171 6.34 -15.89 2.10
N TRP A 172 5.94 -16.95 1.45
CA TRP A 172 4.58 -17.18 1.02
C TRP A 172 4.22 -18.67 1.05
N ASN A 173 3.07 -18.99 1.57
CA ASN A 173 2.54 -20.37 1.62
C ASN A 173 3.53 -21.37 2.27
N GLY A 174 4.27 -20.91 3.27
CA GLY A 174 5.19 -21.73 4.06
C GLY A 174 6.60 -21.91 3.48
N PHE A 175 7.02 -21.13 2.46
CA PHE A 175 8.37 -21.24 1.90
C PHE A 175 8.99 -19.86 1.57
N ASP A 176 10.33 -19.79 1.56
CA ASP A 176 11.07 -18.62 1.11
C ASP A 176 10.97 -18.48 -0.42
N THR A 177 10.39 -17.38 -0.88
CA THR A 177 10.18 -17.11 -2.30
C THR A 177 11.42 -16.60 -3.02
N GLY A 178 12.46 -16.22 -2.28
CA GLY A 178 13.62 -15.50 -2.80
C GLY A 178 13.36 -14.03 -3.15
N LEU A 179 12.15 -13.51 -2.90
CA LEU A 179 11.78 -12.10 -3.11
C LEU A 179 11.87 -11.33 -1.79
N ALA A 180 12.05 -10.01 -1.85
CA ALA A 180 11.92 -9.14 -0.68
C ALA A 180 10.43 -8.84 -0.38
N SER A 181 9.62 -8.63 -1.44
CA SER A 181 8.16 -8.54 -1.34
C SER A 181 7.49 -9.57 -2.25
N ALA A 182 7.13 -10.73 -1.70
CA ALA A 182 6.30 -11.69 -2.42
C ALA A 182 4.85 -11.20 -2.55
N ARG A 183 4.37 -10.35 -1.60
CA ARG A 183 3.06 -9.70 -1.68
C ARG A 183 2.84 -9.05 -3.04
N ALA A 184 3.79 -8.26 -3.51
CA ALA A 184 3.68 -7.56 -4.79
C ALA A 184 3.35 -8.52 -5.95
N LYS A 185 3.94 -9.72 -5.99
CA LYS A 185 3.69 -10.69 -7.07
C LYS A 185 2.47 -11.58 -6.84
N VAL A 186 2.11 -11.83 -5.59
CA VAL A 186 0.84 -12.51 -5.27
C VAL A 186 -0.33 -11.61 -5.67
N PHE A 187 -0.28 -10.33 -5.31
CA PHE A 187 -1.32 -9.35 -5.60
C PHE A 187 -1.43 -9.02 -7.10
N GLU A 188 -0.31 -8.84 -7.81
CA GLU A 188 -0.30 -8.57 -9.25
C GLU A 188 -0.84 -9.69 -10.14
N ALA A 189 -1.13 -10.86 -9.58
CA ALA A 189 -1.84 -11.88 -10.33
C ALA A 189 -3.34 -11.59 -10.51
N LEU A 190 -3.87 -10.63 -9.75
CA LEU A 190 -5.23 -10.12 -9.91
C LEU A 190 -5.32 -9.18 -11.13
N PRO A 191 -6.50 -9.09 -11.78
CA PRO A 191 -6.73 -8.05 -12.77
C PRO A 191 -6.72 -6.65 -12.14
N ASN A 192 -6.46 -5.61 -12.93
CA ASN A 192 -6.51 -4.20 -12.52
C ASN A 192 -5.58 -3.85 -11.34
N THR A 193 -4.43 -4.51 -11.27
CA THR A 193 -3.38 -4.31 -10.27
C THR A 193 -2.07 -3.86 -10.92
N GLY A 194 -1.10 -3.54 -10.08
CA GLY A 194 0.25 -3.17 -10.51
C GLY A 194 0.38 -1.73 -10.95
N MET A 195 1.38 -1.45 -11.77
CA MET A 195 1.66 -0.10 -12.25
C MET A 195 0.60 0.38 -13.24
N PRO A 196 -0.12 1.49 -12.98
CA PRO A 196 -1.09 2.02 -13.94
C PRO A 196 -0.41 2.61 -15.18
N THR A 197 -1.14 2.66 -16.29
CA THR A 197 -0.83 3.55 -17.41
C THR A 197 -1.14 5.00 -17.02
N ALA A 198 -0.41 5.97 -17.58
CA ALA A 198 -0.75 7.37 -17.36
C ALA A 198 -2.08 7.72 -18.03
N PHE A 199 -2.81 8.63 -17.40
CA PHE A 199 -3.99 9.25 -17.97
C PHE A 199 -3.70 10.72 -18.28
N ASP A 200 -4.22 11.24 -19.38
CA ASP A 200 -3.97 12.62 -19.80
C ASP A 200 -4.82 13.64 -19.03
N SER A 201 -5.97 13.21 -18.48
CA SER A 201 -6.90 14.06 -17.73
C SER A 201 -7.81 13.23 -16.83
N TYR A 202 -8.52 13.90 -15.91
CA TYR A 202 -9.57 13.25 -15.12
C TYR A 202 -10.73 12.76 -16.00
N GLU A 203 -11.08 13.47 -17.06
CA GLU A 203 -12.10 12.99 -18.01
C GLU A 203 -11.73 11.63 -18.64
N GLU A 204 -10.48 11.43 -18.96
CA GLU A 204 -10.00 10.13 -19.49
C GLU A 204 -10.06 9.05 -18.41
N PHE A 205 -9.62 9.36 -17.19
CA PHE A 205 -9.69 8.44 -16.06
C PHE A 205 -11.13 8.05 -15.71
N ASP A 206 -12.05 9.02 -15.59
CA ASP A 206 -13.49 8.77 -15.32
C ASP A 206 -14.12 7.91 -16.42
N ARG A 207 -13.81 8.20 -17.70
CA ARG A 207 -14.29 7.39 -18.83
C ARG A 207 -13.78 5.95 -18.74
N PHE A 208 -12.53 5.76 -18.37
CA PHE A 208 -11.95 4.43 -18.15
C PHE A 208 -12.64 3.71 -17.00
N GLU A 209 -12.80 4.37 -15.84
CA GLU A 209 -13.47 3.81 -14.66
C GLU A 209 -14.89 3.36 -15.00
N ARG A 210 -15.68 4.21 -15.66
CA ARG A 210 -17.04 3.88 -16.12
C ARG A 210 -17.06 2.71 -17.10
N LEU A 211 -16.14 2.69 -18.06
CA LEU A 211 -16.03 1.60 -19.03
C LEU A 211 -15.77 0.26 -18.32
N MET A 212 -14.94 0.23 -17.30
CA MET A 212 -14.62 -0.99 -16.55
C MET A 212 -15.84 -1.51 -15.79
N VAL A 213 -16.63 -0.62 -15.18
CA VAL A 213 -17.90 -0.98 -14.49
C VAL A 213 -18.97 -1.41 -15.50
N GLU A 214 -19.17 -0.65 -16.59
CA GLU A 214 -20.23 -0.92 -17.57
C GLU A 214 -20.07 -2.25 -18.30
N ASN A 215 -18.83 -2.70 -18.55
CA ASN A 215 -18.59 -4.00 -19.17
C ASN A 215 -18.41 -5.16 -18.18
N GLY A 216 -18.58 -4.92 -16.88
CA GLY A 216 -18.51 -5.94 -15.83
C GLY A 216 -17.08 -6.44 -15.53
N ALA A 217 -16.06 -5.68 -15.88
CA ALA A 217 -14.68 -6.00 -15.53
C ALA A 217 -14.41 -5.80 -14.03
N ILE A 218 -15.12 -4.83 -13.43
CA ILE A 218 -15.15 -4.52 -12.00
C ILE A 218 -16.60 -4.29 -11.56
N ASP A 219 -16.92 -4.56 -10.29
CA ASP A 219 -18.24 -4.28 -9.72
C ASP A 219 -18.37 -2.80 -9.30
N ASP A 220 -17.28 -2.22 -8.81
CA ASP A 220 -17.16 -0.81 -8.43
C ASP A 220 -15.71 -0.30 -8.60
N ARG A 221 -15.50 1.03 -8.49
CA ARG A 221 -14.19 1.68 -8.61
C ARG A 221 -13.14 1.18 -7.60
N GLY A 222 -13.55 0.68 -6.44
CA GLY A 222 -12.66 0.13 -5.42
C GLY A 222 -11.84 -1.05 -5.92
N GLU A 223 -12.25 -1.68 -7.04
CA GLU A 223 -11.52 -2.79 -7.66
C GLU A 223 -10.46 -2.37 -8.69
N LEU A 224 -10.18 -1.10 -8.85
CA LEU A 224 -9.01 -0.60 -9.58
C LEU A 224 -7.81 -0.57 -8.62
N TRP A 225 -7.22 -1.73 -8.36
CA TRP A 225 -6.19 -1.95 -7.34
C TRP A 225 -4.77 -1.60 -7.81
N TYR A 226 -4.61 -0.48 -8.51
CA TYR A 226 -3.30 -0.02 -8.95
C TYR A 226 -2.41 0.42 -7.78
N ASP A 227 -1.08 0.38 -7.97
CA ASP A 227 -0.09 0.77 -6.95
C ASP A 227 -0.26 2.23 -6.50
N VAL A 228 -0.72 3.09 -7.41
CA VAL A 228 -1.10 4.48 -7.19
C VAL A 228 -2.27 4.83 -8.09
N ARG A 229 -3.24 5.58 -7.58
CA ARG A 229 -4.41 6.02 -8.35
C ARG A 229 -5.01 7.32 -7.81
N PRO A 230 -5.65 8.15 -8.63
CA PRO A 230 -6.66 9.09 -8.12
C PRO A 230 -7.81 8.27 -7.54
N HIS A 231 -8.24 8.58 -6.33
CA HIS A 231 -9.38 7.91 -5.70
C HIS A 231 -10.61 8.81 -5.74
N SER A 232 -11.41 8.65 -6.80
CA SER A 232 -12.55 9.50 -7.16
C SER A 232 -13.71 9.50 -6.14
N GLY A 233 -13.68 8.64 -5.14
CA GLY A 233 -14.66 8.59 -4.06
C GLY A 233 -14.26 9.30 -2.78
N HIS A 234 -12.98 9.63 -2.64
CA HIS A 234 -12.44 10.30 -1.47
C HIS A 234 -11.74 11.63 -1.80
N GLY A 235 -11.61 11.97 -3.09
CA GLY A 235 -10.89 13.17 -3.52
C GLY A 235 -9.40 13.14 -3.17
N THR A 236 -8.78 11.97 -3.27
CA THR A 236 -7.39 11.76 -2.84
C THR A 236 -6.55 11.16 -3.96
N VAL A 237 -5.23 11.26 -3.83
CA VAL A 237 -4.28 10.33 -4.46
C VAL A 237 -3.96 9.25 -3.44
N GLU A 238 -4.14 8.01 -3.83
CA GLU A 238 -3.93 6.82 -3.00
C GLU A 238 -2.67 6.08 -3.44
N VAL A 239 -1.77 5.80 -2.49
CA VAL A 239 -0.56 4.98 -2.66
C VAL A 239 -0.75 3.67 -1.91
N ARG A 240 -0.51 2.52 -2.60
CA ARG A 240 -0.78 1.15 -2.13
C ARG A 240 0.45 0.23 -2.19
N ALA A 241 1.60 0.77 -2.56
CA ALA A 241 2.79 -0.03 -2.86
C ALA A 241 3.44 -0.74 -1.65
N PRO A 242 3.54 -0.15 -0.44
CA PRO A 242 4.23 -0.77 0.69
C PRO A 242 3.51 -2.02 1.21
N ASP A 243 4.29 -3.02 1.64
CA ASP A 243 3.80 -4.15 2.44
C ASP A 243 3.32 -3.65 3.82
N GLY A 244 2.46 -4.41 4.50
CA GLY A 244 2.11 -4.18 5.91
C GLY A 244 3.35 -4.17 6.81
N GLN A 245 3.36 -3.30 7.84
CA GLN A 245 4.51 -3.03 8.70
C GLN A 245 4.18 -3.23 10.18
N ALA A 246 5.04 -3.93 10.94
CA ALA A 246 4.86 -4.06 12.38
C ALA A 246 5.30 -2.78 13.14
N ASP A 247 6.34 -2.09 12.68
CA ASP A 247 6.85 -0.86 13.31
C ASP A 247 6.02 0.37 12.90
N PRO A 248 5.31 1.05 13.82
CA PRO A 248 4.55 2.25 13.51
C PRO A 248 5.42 3.42 13.03
N GLY A 249 6.70 3.46 13.41
CA GLY A 249 7.65 4.46 12.92
C GLY A 249 7.94 4.31 11.42
N THR A 250 7.93 3.08 10.91
CA THR A 250 8.04 2.81 9.47
C THR A 250 6.78 3.29 8.73
N VAL A 251 5.59 3.05 9.28
CA VAL A 251 4.34 3.56 8.70
C VAL A 251 4.34 5.09 8.64
N GLN A 252 4.72 5.73 9.76
CA GLN A 252 4.86 7.20 9.83
C GLN A 252 5.79 7.74 8.74
N ALA A 253 6.94 7.08 8.51
CA ALA A 253 7.89 7.51 7.49
C ALA A 253 7.29 7.44 6.07
N PHE A 254 6.48 6.42 5.76
CA PHE A 254 5.77 6.33 4.47
C PHE A 254 4.68 7.38 4.35
N VAL A 255 3.95 7.67 5.42
CA VAL A 255 2.93 8.73 5.44
C VAL A 255 3.56 10.09 5.18
N GLU A 256 4.65 10.44 5.88
CA GLU A 256 5.39 11.69 5.67
C GLU A 256 5.91 11.81 4.25
N TYR A 257 6.53 10.76 3.73
CA TYR A 257 7.10 10.77 2.38
C TYR A 257 6.01 10.88 1.30
N THR A 258 4.94 10.11 1.43
CA THR A 258 3.80 10.17 0.49
C THR A 258 3.16 11.54 0.47
N HIS A 259 2.89 12.11 1.66
CA HIS A 259 2.31 13.43 1.77
C HIS A 259 3.20 14.50 1.15
N ALA A 260 4.50 14.50 1.49
CA ALA A 260 5.46 15.46 0.94
C ALA A 260 5.56 15.38 -0.59
N LEU A 261 5.55 14.16 -1.17
CA LEU A 261 5.54 13.96 -2.61
C LEU A 261 4.28 14.51 -3.28
N VAL A 262 3.11 14.23 -2.71
CA VAL A 262 1.84 14.71 -3.28
C VAL A 262 1.75 16.22 -3.25
N VAL A 263 2.14 16.85 -2.12
CA VAL A 263 2.12 18.31 -1.98
C VAL A 263 3.11 18.98 -2.94
N ASP A 264 4.36 18.50 -2.99
CA ASP A 264 5.40 19.02 -3.89
C ASP A 264 4.97 18.93 -5.37
N TYR A 265 4.41 17.79 -5.79
CA TYR A 265 3.90 17.67 -7.15
C TYR A 265 2.65 18.52 -7.41
N ALA A 266 1.76 18.67 -6.44
CA ALA A 266 0.59 19.53 -6.57
C ALA A 266 1.00 21.01 -6.77
N GLU A 267 2.00 21.50 -6.02
CA GLU A 267 2.59 22.83 -6.20
C GLU A 267 3.20 22.99 -7.60
N CYS A 268 3.91 21.97 -8.09
CA CYS A 268 4.47 21.99 -9.44
C CYS A 268 3.41 22.08 -10.54
N PHE A 269 2.28 21.41 -10.34
CA PHE A 269 1.15 21.50 -11.28
C PHE A 269 0.61 22.93 -11.38
N GLU A 270 0.57 23.67 -10.25
CA GLU A 270 0.06 25.04 -10.20
C GLU A 270 1.05 26.06 -10.81
N ASP A 271 2.35 25.85 -10.63
CA ASP A 271 3.38 26.83 -10.98
C ASP A 271 3.70 26.88 -12.47
N SER A 272 3.30 25.92 -13.29
CA SER A 272 3.69 25.88 -14.68
C SER A 272 2.58 25.58 -15.66
N ALA A 273 2.66 26.25 -16.84
CA ALA A 273 1.77 25.99 -17.99
C ALA A 273 2.07 24.63 -18.66
N ASP A 274 3.21 24.02 -18.37
CA ASP A 274 3.62 22.67 -18.78
C ASP A 274 4.49 22.08 -17.66
N PRO A 275 3.85 21.55 -16.61
CA PRO A 275 4.53 21.09 -15.41
C PRO A 275 5.42 19.88 -15.72
N GLY A 276 6.71 20.13 -15.81
CA GLY A 276 7.73 19.09 -15.76
C GLY A 276 7.96 18.63 -14.32
N PRO A 277 8.26 17.35 -14.06
CA PRO A 277 8.54 16.91 -12.70
C PRO A 277 9.85 17.54 -12.20
N PRO A 278 9.87 18.18 -11.03
CA PRO A 278 11.05 18.83 -10.47
C PRO A 278 11.86 17.84 -9.64
N ASP A 279 12.10 16.64 -10.09
CA ASP A 279 12.86 15.72 -9.25
C ASP A 279 14.36 15.66 -9.56
N ALA A 280 15.10 15.20 -8.55
CA ALA A 280 16.55 15.09 -8.57
C ALA A 280 17.08 14.06 -9.60
N PHE A 281 16.20 13.28 -10.22
CA PHE A 281 16.56 12.18 -11.12
C PHE A 281 16.30 12.49 -12.60
N GLY A 282 16.15 13.74 -12.92
CA GLY A 282 15.96 14.26 -14.27
C GLY A 282 14.50 14.57 -14.58
N ALA A 283 14.33 15.73 -15.26
CA ALA A 283 13.04 16.07 -15.82
C ALA A 283 12.62 15.03 -16.86
N ARG A 284 11.34 14.76 -16.93
CA ARG A 284 10.78 13.96 -18.01
C ARG A 284 11.00 14.69 -19.35
N GLU A 285 11.88 14.19 -20.17
CA GLU A 285 11.95 14.57 -21.57
C GLU A 285 11.17 13.54 -22.39
N GLY A 286 9.93 13.84 -22.69
CA GLY A 286 9.06 13.03 -23.57
C GLY A 286 8.36 11.83 -22.88
N PRO A 287 7.43 11.17 -23.61
CA PRO A 287 6.59 10.09 -23.07
C PRO A 287 7.36 8.80 -22.74
N GLU A 288 8.59 8.65 -23.21
CA GLU A 288 9.36 7.41 -23.04
C GLU A 288 9.99 7.27 -21.66
N ALA A 289 10.32 8.37 -20.98
CA ALA A 289 10.97 8.35 -19.65
C ALA A 289 10.11 7.71 -18.55
N LEU A 290 8.80 7.63 -18.75
CA LEU A 290 7.84 7.01 -17.82
C LEU A 290 7.05 5.86 -18.45
N ARG A 291 7.63 5.18 -19.43
CA ARG A 291 6.99 3.99 -20.02
C ARG A 291 6.74 2.94 -18.93
N ARG A 292 5.56 2.33 -19.00
CA ARG A 292 5.14 1.31 -18.06
C ARG A 292 6.15 0.17 -17.94
N GLU A 293 6.74 -0.27 -19.04
CA GLU A 293 7.71 -1.37 -19.07
C GLU A 293 8.98 -1.05 -18.26
N VAL A 294 9.42 0.21 -18.24
CA VAL A 294 10.54 0.66 -17.40
C VAL A 294 10.15 0.69 -15.92
N LEU A 295 8.93 1.14 -15.63
CA LEU A 295 8.40 1.16 -14.26
C LEU A 295 8.17 -0.26 -13.73
N ASP A 296 7.68 -1.17 -14.57
CA ASP A 296 7.52 -2.60 -14.24
C ASP A 296 8.88 -3.26 -13.97
N GLU A 297 9.93 -2.91 -14.74
CA GLU A 297 11.30 -3.36 -14.45
C GLU A 297 11.81 -2.83 -13.11
N ASN A 298 11.62 -1.54 -12.81
CA ASN A 298 11.98 -0.96 -11.51
C ASN A 298 11.22 -1.65 -10.37
N LYS A 299 9.93 -1.91 -10.57
CA LYS A 299 9.11 -2.64 -9.58
C LYS A 299 9.59 -4.09 -9.40
N TRP A 300 10.00 -4.77 -10.48
CA TRP A 300 10.60 -6.08 -10.37
C TRP A 300 11.88 -6.05 -9.53
N ARG A 301 12.77 -5.07 -9.75
CA ARG A 301 14.00 -4.91 -8.96
C ARG A 301 13.70 -4.65 -7.50
N ALA A 302 12.74 -3.76 -7.20
CA ALA A 302 12.25 -3.52 -5.83
C ALA A 302 11.75 -4.81 -5.18
N THR A 303 10.86 -5.52 -5.86
CA THR A 303 10.27 -6.79 -5.41
C THR A 303 11.34 -7.84 -5.10
N ARG A 304 12.34 -7.94 -5.95
CA ARG A 304 13.39 -8.96 -5.84
C ARG A 304 14.46 -8.62 -4.82
N HIS A 305 14.89 -7.35 -4.76
CA HIS A 305 16.10 -6.95 -4.06
C HIS A 305 15.85 -6.10 -2.80
N GLY A 306 14.65 -5.52 -2.63
CA GLY A 306 14.34 -4.65 -1.48
C GLY A 306 15.36 -3.51 -1.35
N HIS A 307 16.00 -3.39 -0.18
CA HIS A 307 17.00 -2.33 0.07
C HIS A 307 18.24 -2.36 -0.85
N ASP A 308 18.55 -3.48 -1.48
CA ASP A 308 19.65 -3.61 -2.43
C ASP A 308 19.23 -3.28 -3.89
N ALA A 309 18.03 -2.74 -4.10
CA ALA A 309 17.52 -2.42 -5.42
C ALA A 309 18.21 -1.20 -6.05
N SER A 310 18.33 -1.22 -7.38
CA SER A 310 18.68 -0.06 -8.19
C SER A 310 17.62 0.15 -9.28
N PHE A 311 17.36 1.39 -9.64
CA PHE A 311 16.27 1.78 -10.52
C PHE A 311 16.79 2.46 -11.78
N VAL A 312 16.11 2.24 -12.89
CA VAL A 312 16.28 3.06 -14.09
C VAL A 312 15.79 4.48 -13.76
N ARG A 313 16.63 5.48 -14.04
CA ARG A 313 16.29 6.90 -13.82
C ARG A 313 15.12 7.31 -14.71
N ARG A 314 14.41 8.37 -14.30
CA ARG A 314 13.28 8.92 -15.07
C ARG A 314 13.65 9.33 -16.49
N ASP A 315 14.83 9.92 -16.66
CA ASP A 315 15.37 10.35 -17.94
C ASP A 315 16.02 9.23 -18.77
N ALA A 316 15.94 7.99 -18.29
CA ALA A 316 16.59 6.82 -18.88
C ALA A 316 18.13 6.94 -19.04
N SER A 317 18.78 7.88 -18.34
CA SER A 317 20.23 8.14 -18.44
C SER A 317 21.11 7.10 -17.72
N GLY A 318 20.51 6.07 -17.13
CA GLY A 318 21.21 5.02 -16.38
C GLY A 318 20.43 4.56 -15.15
N ASN A 319 21.14 3.93 -14.22
CA ASN A 319 20.55 3.46 -12.97
C ASN A 319 20.94 4.37 -11.80
N VAL A 320 20.15 4.29 -10.74
CA VAL A 320 20.38 4.92 -9.45
C VAL A 320 20.10 3.91 -8.34
N ASP A 321 20.93 3.83 -7.33
CA ASP A 321 20.74 2.94 -6.19
C ASP A 321 19.72 3.52 -5.21
N LEU A 322 18.97 2.65 -4.52
CA LEU A 322 17.96 3.07 -3.55
C LEU A 322 18.50 4.05 -2.51
N GLY A 323 19.73 3.83 -1.99
CA GLY A 323 20.34 4.74 -1.02
C GLY A 323 20.56 6.15 -1.57
N GLU A 324 20.98 6.29 -2.84
CA GLU A 324 21.11 7.61 -3.49
C GLU A 324 19.73 8.27 -3.65
N VAL A 325 18.69 7.47 -3.99
CA VAL A 325 17.31 8.00 -4.07
C VAL A 325 16.85 8.53 -2.72
N VAL A 326 17.01 7.75 -1.67
CA VAL A 326 16.60 8.13 -0.30
C VAL A 326 17.27 9.43 0.15
N GLU A 327 18.59 9.54 -0.03
CA GLU A 327 19.32 10.78 0.35
C GLU A 327 18.80 12.00 -0.38
N ARG A 328 18.63 11.91 -1.69
CA ARG A 328 18.14 13.03 -2.51
C ARG A 328 16.70 13.42 -2.21
N GLU A 329 15.83 12.44 -2.01
CA GLU A 329 14.42 12.71 -1.67
C GLU A 329 14.30 13.31 -0.27
N CYS A 330 15.10 12.85 0.70
CA CYS A 330 15.15 13.46 2.03
C CYS A 330 15.59 14.93 1.99
N GLU A 331 16.62 15.25 1.18
CA GLU A 331 17.09 16.61 0.99
C GLU A 331 16.07 17.49 0.25
N ARG A 332 15.43 16.96 -0.81
CA ARG A 332 14.50 17.70 -1.65
C ARG A 332 13.19 18.04 -0.93
N LEU A 333 12.66 17.08 -0.15
CA LEU A 333 11.35 17.18 0.50
C LEU A 333 11.43 17.60 1.98
N ASP A 334 12.63 17.79 2.51
CA ASP A 334 12.87 18.05 3.94
C ASP A 334 12.22 17.00 4.86
N VAL A 335 12.33 15.73 4.48
CA VAL A 335 11.86 14.56 5.27
C VAL A 335 13.04 13.71 5.70
N SER A 336 12.88 12.94 6.79
CA SER A 336 13.98 12.11 7.31
C SER A 336 13.58 10.66 7.62
N GLY A 337 12.28 10.39 7.70
CA GLY A 337 11.76 9.09 8.09
C GLY A 337 12.22 7.95 7.19
N ILE A 338 12.19 8.14 5.86
CA ILE A 338 12.60 7.09 4.89
C ILE A 338 14.10 6.77 4.95
N ARG A 339 14.97 7.74 5.36
CA ARG A 339 16.39 7.47 5.61
C ARG A 339 16.54 6.50 6.79
N THR A 340 15.81 6.76 7.89
CA THR A 340 15.80 5.86 9.05
C THR A 340 15.32 4.46 8.69
N VAL A 341 14.31 4.34 7.81
CA VAL A 341 13.85 3.04 7.32
C VAL A 341 14.93 2.34 6.50
N TYR A 342 15.58 3.05 5.59
CA TYR A 342 16.66 2.50 4.74
C TYR A 342 17.88 2.02 5.53
N GLU A 343 18.30 2.78 6.56
CA GLU A 343 19.47 2.46 7.40
C GLU A 343 19.24 1.25 8.33
N ARG A 344 17.99 0.87 8.57
CA ARG A 344 17.65 -0.32 9.37
C ARG A 344 17.70 -1.59 8.51
N GLU A 345 17.81 -2.73 9.18
CA GLU A 345 17.60 -4.02 8.54
C GLU A 345 16.18 -4.07 7.94
N SER A 346 16.07 -4.39 6.64
CA SER A 346 14.77 -4.48 5.98
C SER A 346 13.88 -5.56 6.61
N GLY A 347 12.55 -5.39 6.54
CA GLY A 347 11.61 -6.38 7.05
C GLY A 347 11.85 -7.79 6.49
N ALA A 348 12.14 -7.89 5.19
CA ALA A 348 12.43 -9.17 4.54
C ALA A 348 13.72 -9.82 5.06
N SER A 349 14.79 -9.05 5.25
CA SER A 349 16.06 -9.56 5.78
C SER A 349 15.90 -9.99 7.25
N ARG A 350 15.21 -9.20 8.05
CA ARG A 350 14.89 -9.49 9.44
C ARG A 350 14.12 -10.80 9.57
N GLN A 351 13.09 -11.02 8.78
CA GLN A 351 12.29 -12.24 8.80
C GLN A 351 13.15 -13.46 8.47
N ARG A 352 13.99 -13.39 7.43
CA ARG A 352 14.91 -14.49 7.05
C ARG A 352 15.92 -14.79 8.14
N ARG A 353 16.52 -13.77 8.73
CA ARG A 353 17.47 -13.92 9.83
C ARG A 353 16.82 -14.56 11.04
N LEU A 354 15.64 -14.10 11.46
CA LEU A 354 14.93 -14.67 12.61
C LEU A 354 14.58 -16.14 12.40
N LEU A 355 14.10 -16.50 11.20
CA LEU A 355 13.83 -17.89 10.89
C LEU A 355 15.11 -18.76 10.97
N ALA A 356 16.21 -18.27 10.40
CA ALA A 356 17.47 -19.04 10.34
C ALA A 356 18.15 -19.20 11.71
N GLU A 357 18.09 -18.17 12.57
CA GLU A 357 18.77 -18.16 13.86
C GLU A 357 17.92 -18.70 15.02
N PHE A 358 16.60 -18.46 14.99
CA PHE A 358 15.70 -18.70 16.13
C PHE A 358 14.47 -19.57 15.79
N GLY A 359 14.23 -19.87 14.52
CA GLY A 359 13.13 -20.73 14.07
C GLY A 359 11.79 -20.02 13.91
N GLU A 360 10.76 -20.80 13.56
CA GLU A 360 9.43 -20.27 13.17
C GLU A 360 8.73 -19.51 14.29
N ALA A 361 8.76 -20.00 15.52
CA ALA A 361 8.08 -19.34 16.65
C ALA A 361 8.62 -17.91 16.89
N ALA A 362 9.94 -17.71 16.81
CA ALA A 362 10.53 -16.39 16.95
C ALA A 362 10.21 -15.46 15.75
N LEU A 363 10.12 -16.04 14.55
CA LEU A 363 9.69 -15.31 13.37
C LEU A 363 8.24 -14.83 13.55
N TYR A 364 7.30 -15.71 13.90
CA TYR A 364 5.88 -15.36 14.05
C TYR A 364 5.67 -14.33 15.16
N GLU A 365 6.29 -14.54 16.32
CA GLU A 365 6.23 -13.59 17.44
C GLU A 365 6.76 -12.18 17.04
N SER A 366 7.75 -12.11 16.16
CA SER A 366 8.32 -10.84 15.70
C SER A 366 7.38 -10.00 14.82
N LEU A 367 6.29 -10.59 14.32
CA LEU A 367 5.28 -9.93 13.50
C LEU A 367 4.10 -9.42 14.33
N VAL A 368 3.95 -9.92 15.57
CA VAL A 368 2.86 -9.53 16.47
C VAL A 368 3.11 -8.12 17.01
N LEU A 369 2.02 -7.31 17.10
CA LEU A 369 2.01 -5.94 17.58
C LEU A 369 1.94 -5.84 19.12
#